data_965f6f40dcc8468a9fa9da3ce2125d44
#
_entry.id   965f6f40dcc8468a9fa9da3ce2125d44
#
_cell.length_a   1.000
_cell.length_b   1.000
_cell.length_c   1.000
_cell.angle_alpha   90.00
_cell.angle_beta   90.00
_cell.angle_gamma   90.00
#
_symmetry.space_group_name_H-M   'P 1'
#
loop_
_entity.id
_entity.type
_entity.pdbx_description
1 polymer ?
#
loop_
_entity_poly.entity_id
_entity_poly.type
_entity_poly.pdbx_seq_one_letter_code
_entity_poly.pdbx_strand_id
1 'polypeptide(L)' 'TDFTRRNQQKYEKKLRHMLEDDVIDETEREELKKLSEKLNLTEEDIVSIEEDSVKKKS' A
#
# COMPACT_ATOMS: atom_id res chain seq x y z
N THR A 1 -9.76 2.93 14.54
CA THR A 1 -8.85 2.66 15.64
C THR A 1 -7.39 2.90 15.21
N ASP A 2 -6.53 3.18 16.19
CA ASP A 2 -5.12 3.44 15.95
C ASP A 2 -4.40 2.27 15.28
N PHE A 3 -4.84 1.07 15.58
CA PHE A 3 -4.22 -0.14 15.03
C PHE A 3 -4.41 -0.23 13.52
N THR A 4 -5.62 0.03 13.05
CA THR A 4 -5.92 0.01 11.63
C THR A 4 -5.15 1.10 10.89
N ARG A 5 -5.06 2.28 11.49
CA ARG A 5 -4.33 3.41 10.90
C ARG A 5 -2.84 3.09 10.75
N ARG A 6 -2.24 2.47 11.76
CA ARG A 6 -0.83 2.06 11.69
C ARG A 6 -0.59 1.06 10.56
N ASN A 7 -1.50 0.10 10.40
CA ASN A 7 -1.39 -0.89 9.34
C ASN A 7 -1.49 -0.24 7.97
N GLN A 8 -2.42 0.70 7.80
CA GLN A 8 -2.56 1.44 6.56
C GLN A 8 -1.31 2.25 6.26
N GLN A 9 -0.72 2.87 7.26
CA GLN A 9 0.51 3.64 7.08
C GLN A 9 1.68 2.78 6.66
N LYS A 10 1.81 1.59 7.21
CA LYS A 10 2.87 0.66 6.82
C LYS A 10 2.75 0.27 5.35
N TYR A 11 1.53 -0.04 4.92
CA TYR A 11 1.28 -0.39 3.53
C TYR A 11 1.55 0.80 2.61
N GLU A 12 1.05 1.97 2.97
CA GLU A 12 1.25 3.19 2.20
C GLU A 12 2.73 3.53 2.05
N LYS A 13 3.49 3.41 3.12
CA LYS A 13 4.91 3.70 3.10
C LYS A 13 5.66 2.79 2.12
N LYS A 14 5.34 1.51 2.14
CA LYS A 14 5.97 0.56 1.23
C LYS A 14 5.55 0.83 -0.22
N LEU A 15 4.28 1.11 -0.43
CA LEU A 15 3.76 1.43 -1.75
C LEU A 15 4.43 2.68 -2.33
N ARG A 16 4.57 3.73 -1.52
CA ARG A 16 5.26 4.95 -1.95
C ARG A 16 6.70 4.70 -2.35
N HIS A 17 7.37 3.85 -1.59
CA HIS A 17 8.75 3.52 -1.89
C HIS A 17 8.87 2.83 -3.24
N MET A 18 7.93 1.96 -3.55
CA MET A 18 7.88 1.29 -4.84
C MET A 18 7.52 2.24 -5.98
N LEU A 19 6.63 3.18 -5.74
CA LEU A 19 6.23 4.18 -6.74
C LEU A 19 7.37 5.13 -7.09
N GLU A 20 8.32 5.33 -6.20
CA GLU A 20 9.48 6.17 -6.47
C GLU A 20 10.36 5.58 -7.57
N ASP A 21 10.40 4.26 -7.69
CA ASP A 21 11.18 3.57 -8.72
C ASP A 21 10.47 3.52 -10.08
N ASP A 22 9.23 3.99 -10.14
CA ASP A 22 8.39 4.01 -11.36
C ASP A 22 8.12 2.64 -11.97
N VAL A 23 8.66 1.57 -11.42
CA VAL A 23 8.44 0.22 -11.92
C VAL A 23 8.05 -0.69 -10.79
N ILE A 24 6.84 -1.24 -10.86
CA ILE A 24 6.38 -2.23 -9.90
C ILE A 24 6.41 -3.59 -10.58
N ASP A 25 7.36 -4.42 -10.18
CA ASP A 25 7.50 -5.78 -10.71
C ASP A 25 6.45 -6.71 -10.09
N GLU A 26 6.27 -7.89 -10.71
CA GLU A 26 5.37 -8.89 -10.18
C GLU A 26 5.74 -9.29 -8.76
N THR A 27 7.04 -9.40 -8.48
CA THR A 27 7.54 -9.72 -7.14
C THR A 27 7.10 -8.67 -6.13
N GLU A 28 7.19 -7.40 -6.49
CA GLU A 28 6.78 -6.31 -5.61
C GLU A 28 5.28 -6.32 -5.37
N ARG A 29 4.50 -6.63 -6.39
CA ARG A 29 3.06 -6.76 -6.25
C ARG A 29 2.68 -7.90 -5.31
N GLU A 30 3.38 -9.02 -5.42
CA GLU A 30 3.15 -10.14 -4.52
C GLU A 30 3.50 -9.79 -3.08
N GLU A 31 4.58 -9.04 -2.89
CA GLU A 31 4.95 -8.58 -1.56
C GLU A 31 3.89 -7.66 -0.96
N LEU A 32 3.36 -6.75 -1.77
CA LEU A 32 2.27 -5.87 -1.33
C LEU A 32 1.03 -6.67 -0.96
N LYS A 33 0.70 -7.66 -1.76
CA LYS A 33 -0.45 -8.51 -1.49
C LYS A 33 -0.28 -9.28 -0.20
N LYS A 34 0.88 -9.86 0.01
CA LYS A 34 1.19 -10.58 1.24
C LYS A 34 1.14 -9.64 2.45
N LEU A 35 1.68 -8.45 2.28
CA LEU A 35 1.66 -7.46 3.34
C LEU A 35 0.24 -7.06 3.70
N SER A 36 -0.62 -6.85 2.71
CA SER A 36 -2.02 -6.50 2.95
C SER A 36 -2.74 -7.60 3.71
N GLU A 37 -2.48 -8.85 3.35
CA GLU A 37 -3.06 -9.99 4.07
C GLU A 37 -2.55 -10.06 5.51
N LYS A 38 -1.26 -9.84 5.68
CA LYS A 38 -0.65 -9.85 7.00
C LYS A 38 -1.21 -8.74 7.89
N LEU A 39 -1.53 -7.61 7.30
CA LEU A 39 -2.09 -6.46 8.02
C LEU A 39 -3.62 -6.50 8.09
N ASN A 40 -4.24 -7.54 7.54
CA ASN A 40 -5.71 -7.67 7.48
C ASN A 40 -6.40 -6.51 6.79
N LEU A 41 -5.79 -6.00 5.74
CA LEU A 41 -6.38 -4.93 4.94
C LEU A 41 -7.34 -5.51 3.90
N THR A 42 -8.48 -4.84 3.71
CA THR A 42 -9.45 -5.24 2.69
C THR A 42 -9.07 -4.63 1.34
N GLU A 43 -9.69 -5.13 0.28
CA GLU A 43 -9.46 -4.55 -1.05
C GLU A 43 -9.85 -3.08 -1.10
N GLU A 44 -10.91 -2.71 -0.40
CA GLU A 44 -11.34 -1.31 -0.34
C GLU A 44 -10.27 -0.43 0.33
N ASP A 45 -9.67 -0.93 1.39
CA ASP A 45 -8.58 -0.22 2.05
C ASP A 45 -7.39 -0.04 1.13
N ILE A 46 -7.03 -1.10 0.39
CA ILE A 46 -5.92 -1.05 -0.55
C ILE A 46 -6.18 -0.03 -1.65
N VAL A 47 -7.36 -0.06 -2.24
CA VAL A 47 -7.73 0.88 -3.31
C VAL A 47 -7.70 2.31 -2.78
N SER A 48 -8.21 2.53 -1.58
CA SER A 48 -8.21 3.85 -0.96
C SER A 48 -6.78 4.37 -0.74
N ILE A 49 -5.89 3.50 -0.26
CA ILE A 49 -4.49 3.87 -0.04
C ILE A 49 -3.79 4.18 -1.38
N GLU A 50 -4.04 3.36 -2.38
CA GLU A 50 -3.45 3.55 -3.71
C GLU A 50 -3.89 4.87 -4.34
N GLU A 51 -5.19 5.16 -4.27
CA GLU A 51 -5.72 6.41 -4.80
C GLU A 51 -5.13 7.62 -4.08
N ASP A 52 -5.03 7.54 -2.77
CA ASP A 52 -4.47 8.62 -1.97
C ASP A 52 -3.00 8.85 -2.31
N SER A 53 -2.25 7.76 -2.50
CA SER A 53 -0.84 7.85 -2.87
C SER A 53 -0.64 8.47 -4.25
N VAL A 54 -1.49 8.13 -5.20
CA VAL A 54 -1.44 8.69 -6.55
C VAL A 54 -1.81 10.18 -6.53
N LYS A 55 -2.82 10.54 -5.76
CA LYS A 55 -3.23 11.95 -5.64
C LYS A 55 -2.13 12.82 -5.05
N LYS A 56 -1.41 12.30 -4.07
CA LYS A 56 -0.32 13.06 -3.45
C LYS A 56 0.86 13.27 -4.38
N LYS A 57 1.03 12.38 -5.34
CA LYS A 57 2.11 12.49 -6.31
C LYS A 57 1.79 13.48 -7.43
N SER A 58 0.53 13.75 -7.64
CA SER A 58 0.10 14.73 -8.63
C SER A 58 0.10 16.11 -8.02
#